data_943bca4eceb88fbc39d3f499f2779776
#
_entry.id   943bca4eceb88fbc39d3f499f2779776
#
_cell.length_a   1.000
_cell.length_b   1.000
_cell.length_c   1.000
_cell.angle_alpha   90.00
_cell.angle_beta   90.00
_cell.angle_gamma   90.00
#
_symmetry.space_group_name_H-M   'P 1'
#
loop_
_entity.id
_entity.type
_entity.pdbx_description
1 polymer ?
#
loop_
_entity_poly.entity_id
_entity_poly.type
_entity_poly.pdbx_seq_one_letter_code
_entity_poly.pdbx_strand_id
1 'polypeptide(L)'
;MWRSAGKRACKNIMKNSILEIAAFLSIIVGIFTGEYFLKNYIEDHETFETDKPILLGLAHLRKYHNYGAALDTGSKKPAIIRALSMALTMGATIVFIFTMGQKGVGMLKWGLSLLLGGAYSNTYDRLSRHYVVDYVSFPVKNRFLRNIIFNISDFCILVGAMLCVAGCDK
;
A
#
# COMPACT_ATOMS: atom_id res chain seq x y z
N MET A 1 9.48 15.33 -45.95
CA MET A 1 10.17 15.75 -44.74
C MET A 1 9.21 15.87 -43.50
N TRP A 2 8.01 16.43 -43.62
CA TRP A 2 7.02 16.61 -42.55
C TRP A 2 6.45 15.32 -41.94
N ARG A 3 6.23 14.25 -42.72
CA ARG A 3 5.68 12.98 -42.22
C ARG A 3 6.64 12.22 -41.25
N SER A 4 7.94 12.38 -41.37
CA SER A 4 8.93 11.70 -40.52
C SER A 4 9.09 12.37 -39.16
N ALA A 5 8.89 13.69 -39.08
CA ALA A 5 8.91 14.45 -37.83
C ALA A 5 7.71 14.10 -36.93
N GLY A 6 6.50 14.05 -37.53
CA GLY A 6 5.27 13.68 -36.80
C GLY A 6 5.34 12.25 -36.24
N LYS A 7 5.86 11.27 -37.02
CA LYS A 7 6.03 9.88 -36.56
C LYS A 7 7.03 9.78 -35.38
N ARG A 8 8.11 10.56 -35.42
CA ARG A 8 9.10 10.59 -34.33
C ARG A 8 8.51 11.22 -33.05
N ALA A 9 7.78 12.33 -33.18
CA ALA A 9 7.11 12.96 -32.03
C ALA A 9 6.08 12.02 -31.39
N CYS A 10 5.23 11.36 -32.18
CA CYS A 10 4.27 10.38 -31.68
C CYS A 10 4.95 9.21 -30.96
N LYS A 11 6.04 8.67 -31.51
CA LYS A 11 6.83 7.59 -30.92
C LYS A 11 7.45 8.02 -29.58
N ASN A 12 7.93 9.25 -29.46
CA ASN A 12 8.52 9.76 -28.22
C ASN A 12 7.44 9.98 -27.14
N ILE A 13 6.28 10.51 -27.50
CA ILE A 13 5.15 10.66 -26.56
C ILE A 13 4.72 9.29 -26.02
N MET A 14 4.53 8.31 -26.89
CA MET A 14 4.15 6.96 -26.52
C MET A 14 5.21 6.30 -25.62
N LYS A 15 6.49 6.43 -25.94
CA LYS A 15 7.60 5.93 -25.12
C LYS A 15 7.60 6.55 -23.71
N ASN A 16 7.40 7.85 -23.60
CA ASN A 16 7.36 8.54 -22.30
C ASN A 16 6.17 8.07 -21.46
N SER A 17 5.01 7.87 -22.08
CA SER A 17 3.82 7.35 -21.37
C SER A 17 4.03 5.92 -20.87
N ILE A 18 4.68 5.04 -21.66
CA ILE A 18 5.00 3.67 -21.23
C ILE A 18 5.98 3.67 -20.05
N LEU A 19 7.02 4.51 -20.10
CA LEU A 19 7.99 4.63 -19.01
C LEU A 19 7.35 5.14 -17.72
N GLU A 20 6.43 6.10 -17.83
CA GLU A 20 5.66 6.63 -16.70
C GLU A 20 4.80 5.53 -16.05
N ILE A 21 4.05 4.78 -16.85
CA ILE A 21 3.22 3.66 -16.37
C ILE A 21 4.10 2.60 -15.70
N ALA A 22 5.22 2.22 -16.32
CA ALA A 22 6.14 1.24 -15.77
C ALA A 22 6.73 1.70 -14.41
N ALA A 23 7.05 2.98 -14.26
CA ALA A 23 7.55 3.54 -13.01
C ALA A 23 6.50 3.44 -11.88
N PHE A 24 5.25 3.80 -12.14
CA PHE A 24 4.19 3.70 -11.13
C PHE A 24 3.83 2.24 -10.79
N LEU A 25 3.82 1.35 -11.77
CA LEU A 25 3.64 -0.08 -11.53
C LEU A 25 4.80 -0.68 -10.72
N SER A 26 6.04 -0.24 -10.96
CA SER A 26 7.19 -0.72 -10.19
C SER A 26 7.12 -0.33 -8.70
N ILE A 27 6.50 0.82 -8.36
CA ILE A 27 6.24 1.20 -6.97
C ILE A 27 5.25 0.23 -6.33
N ILE A 28 4.13 -0.04 -7.01
CA ILE A 28 3.10 -0.98 -6.50
C ILE A 28 3.72 -2.35 -6.25
N VAL A 29 4.43 -2.89 -7.25
CA VAL A 29 5.07 -4.21 -7.18
C VAL A 29 6.16 -4.23 -6.11
N GLY A 30 6.96 -3.16 -6.00
CA GLY A 30 8.04 -3.04 -5.02
C GLY A 30 7.52 -3.07 -3.58
N ILE A 31 6.47 -2.29 -3.28
CA ILE A 31 5.84 -2.28 -1.96
C ILE A 31 5.22 -3.65 -1.66
N PHE A 32 4.43 -4.20 -2.58
CA PHE A 32 3.81 -5.52 -2.41
C PHE A 32 4.86 -6.60 -2.14
N THR A 33 5.91 -6.67 -2.96
CA THR A 33 6.95 -7.69 -2.87
C THR A 33 7.77 -7.54 -1.59
N GLY A 34 8.16 -6.31 -1.25
CA GLY A 34 8.88 -6.03 0.00
C GLY A 34 8.09 -6.44 1.23
N GLU A 35 6.81 -6.07 1.28
CA GLU A 35 5.91 -6.48 2.36
C GLU A 35 5.67 -7.99 2.39
N TYR A 36 5.51 -8.63 1.24
CA TYR A 36 5.35 -10.09 1.16
C TYR A 36 6.54 -10.82 1.82
N PHE A 37 7.76 -10.46 1.48
CA PHE A 37 8.94 -11.08 2.08
C PHE A 37 9.11 -10.71 3.56
N LEU A 38 8.87 -9.47 3.93
CA LEU A 38 8.99 -9.04 5.33
C LEU A 38 7.97 -9.72 6.23
N LYS A 39 6.70 -9.79 5.80
CA LYS A 39 5.65 -10.47 6.56
C LYS A 39 5.88 -11.97 6.67
N ASN A 40 6.40 -12.63 5.62
CA ASN A 40 6.82 -14.02 5.71
C ASN A 40 7.96 -14.19 6.72
N TYR A 41 8.97 -13.31 6.65
CA TYR A 41 10.07 -13.36 7.62
C TYR A 41 9.58 -13.22 9.06
N ILE A 42 8.67 -12.27 9.33
CA ILE A 42 8.06 -12.09 10.66
C ILE A 42 7.29 -13.35 11.09
N GLU A 43 6.54 -13.96 10.17
CA GLU A 43 5.80 -15.20 10.47
C GLU A 43 6.72 -16.35 10.86
N ASP A 44 7.83 -16.51 10.16
CA ASP A 44 8.72 -17.65 10.31
C ASP A 44 9.70 -17.50 11.49
N HIS A 45 10.09 -16.25 11.86
CA HIS A 45 11.19 -16.00 12.79
C HIS A 45 10.79 -15.31 14.10
N GLU A 46 9.58 -14.72 14.18
CA GLU A 46 9.14 -14.00 15.37
C GLU A 46 7.96 -14.71 16.04
N THR A 47 7.86 -14.56 17.36
CA THR A 47 6.77 -15.10 18.17
C THR A 47 5.79 -14.00 18.57
N PHE A 48 4.61 -14.37 19.09
CA PHE A 48 3.62 -13.39 19.61
C PHE A 48 4.12 -12.68 20.88
N GLU A 49 5.16 -13.22 21.54
CA GLU A 49 5.80 -12.62 22.71
C GLU A 49 6.93 -11.65 22.32
N THR A 50 7.26 -11.55 21.02
CA THR A 50 8.31 -10.67 20.52
C THR A 50 7.95 -9.20 20.84
N ASP A 51 8.87 -8.52 21.52
CA ASP A 51 8.84 -7.07 21.77
C ASP A 51 10.29 -6.55 21.74
N LYS A 52 10.80 -6.30 20.53
CA LYS A 52 12.18 -5.89 20.31
C LYS A 52 12.24 -4.41 19.91
N PRO A 53 13.00 -3.55 20.61
CA PRO A 53 13.17 -2.18 20.19
C PRO A 53 13.92 -2.12 18.85
N ILE A 54 13.39 -1.34 17.92
CA ILE A 54 13.97 -1.05 16.60
C ILE A 54 14.09 0.46 16.43
N LEU A 55 14.84 0.91 15.41
CA LEU A 55 15.03 2.33 15.12
C LEU A 55 15.45 3.14 16.35
N LEU A 56 16.46 2.65 17.09
CA LEU A 56 16.96 3.29 18.32
C LEU A 56 15.88 3.45 19.42
N GLY A 57 14.90 2.54 19.47
CA GLY A 57 13.82 2.59 20.46
C GLY A 57 12.62 3.48 20.07
N LEU A 58 12.63 4.07 18.88
CA LEU A 58 11.50 4.85 18.36
C LEU A 58 10.29 3.97 17.96
N ALA A 59 10.53 2.71 17.68
CA ALA A 59 9.51 1.72 17.38
C ALA A 59 9.89 0.36 17.99
N HIS A 60 8.91 -0.53 18.09
CA HIS A 60 9.07 -1.89 18.55
C HIS A 60 8.63 -2.87 17.48
N LEU A 61 9.42 -3.91 17.26
CA LEU A 61 9.04 -5.06 16.46
C LEU A 61 8.18 -5.98 17.31
N ARG A 62 6.99 -6.32 16.82
CA ARG A 62 6.05 -7.25 17.43
C ARG A 62 5.47 -8.16 16.34
N LYS A 63 4.84 -9.25 16.74
CA LYS A 63 4.04 -10.09 15.83
C LYS A 63 2.59 -10.06 16.26
N TYR A 64 1.69 -9.71 15.33
CA TYR A 64 0.26 -9.67 15.59
C TYR A 64 -0.53 -10.10 14.35
N HIS A 65 -1.59 -10.86 14.55
CA HIS A 65 -2.53 -11.27 13.53
C HIS A 65 -3.80 -10.42 13.62
N ASN A 66 -3.98 -9.52 12.66
CA ASN A 66 -5.12 -8.63 12.59
C ASN A 66 -6.23 -9.24 11.73
N TYR A 67 -7.31 -9.68 12.35
CA TYR A 67 -8.47 -10.28 11.67
C TYR A 67 -9.50 -9.23 11.19
N GLY A 68 -9.36 -7.99 11.64
CA GLY A 68 -10.23 -6.89 11.32
C GLY A 68 -9.71 -5.95 10.23
N ALA A 69 -10.29 -4.75 10.22
CA ALA A 69 -9.76 -3.59 9.51
C ALA A 69 -8.79 -2.81 10.41
N ALA A 70 -8.70 -1.48 10.25
CA ALA A 70 -7.91 -0.65 11.14
C ALA A 70 -8.32 -0.87 12.61
N LEU A 71 -7.33 -1.00 13.51
CA LEU A 71 -7.55 -1.21 14.95
C LEU A 71 -8.36 -2.49 15.26
N ASP A 72 -8.17 -3.54 14.46
CA ASP A 72 -8.90 -4.82 14.58
C ASP A 72 -10.44 -4.66 14.51
N THR A 73 -10.92 -3.54 13.97
CA THR A 73 -12.36 -3.26 13.83
C THR A 73 -12.99 -4.28 12.89
N GLY A 74 -14.11 -4.89 13.34
CA GLY A 74 -14.85 -5.87 12.54
C GLY A 74 -14.24 -7.29 12.55
N SER A 75 -13.29 -7.60 13.43
CA SER A 75 -12.66 -8.92 13.57
C SER A 75 -13.67 -10.06 13.77
N LYS A 76 -14.85 -9.76 14.34
CA LYS A 76 -15.97 -10.72 14.47
C LYS A 76 -16.63 -11.09 13.13
N LYS A 77 -16.35 -10.37 12.05
CA LYS A 77 -16.93 -10.59 10.71
C LYS A 77 -15.83 -10.61 9.62
N PRO A 78 -14.86 -11.52 9.69
CA PRO A 78 -13.68 -11.50 8.82
C PRO A 78 -14.02 -11.66 7.33
N ALA A 79 -15.11 -12.36 6.99
CA ALA A 79 -15.56 -12.50 5.61
C ALA A 79 -16.00 -11.15 5.00
N ILE A 80 -16.67 -10.31 5.79
CA ILE A 80 -17.08 -8.96 5.35
C ILE A 80 -15.83 -8.09 5.15
N ILE A 81 -14.88 -8.12 6.08
CA ILE A 81 -13.63 -7.35 5.98
C ILE A 81 -12.83 -7.77 4.73
N ARG A 82 -12.74 -9.07 4.42
CA ARG A 82 -12.10 -9.56 3.18
C ARG A 82 -12.80 -9.03 1.93
N ALA A 83 -14.13 -9.15 1.86
CA ALA A 83 -14.89 -8.67 0.73
C ALA A 83 -14.75 -7.16 0.53
N LEU A 84 -14.78 -6.40 1.62
CA LEU A 84 -14.59 -4.95 1.60
C LEU A 84 -13.17 -4.56 1.14
N SER A 85 -12.13 -5.24 1.65
CA SER A 85 -10.75 -5.02 1.22
C SER A 85 -10.58 -5.27 -0.28
N MET A 86 -11.15 -6.36 -0.79
CA MET A 86 -11.15 -6.64 -2.24
C MET A 86 -11.85 -5.55 -3.03
N ALA A 87 -13.07 -5.18 -2.63
CA ALA A 87 -13.87 -4.18 -3.34
C ALA A 87 -13.15 -2.82 -3.38
N LEU A 88 -12.58 -2.38 -2.26
CA LEU A 88 -11.84 -1.11 -2.17
C LEU A 88 -10.55 -1.16 -3.02
N THR A 89 -9.79 -2.26 -2.97
CA THR A 89 -8.57 -2.42 -3.78
C THR A 89 -8.90 -2.43 -5.25
N MET A 90 -9.96 -3.13 -5.67
CA MET A 90 -10.43 -3.15 -7.07
C MET A 90 -10.91 -1.76 -7.52
N GLY A 91 -11.69 -1.07 -6.70
CA GLY A 91 -12.16 0.29 -6.99
C GLY A 91 -10.98 1.25 -7.18
N ALA A 92 -10.01 1.24 -6.26
CA ALA A 92 -8.80 2.05 -6.38
C ALA A 92 -7.97 1.68 -7.63
N THR A 93 -7.93 0.40 -8.02
CA THR A 93 -7.25 -0.04 -9.24
C THR A 93 -7.91 0.53 -10.49
N ILE A 94 -9.25 0.53 -10.54
CA ILE A 94 -9.99 1.13 -11.65
C ILE A 94 -9.66 2.63 -11.75
N VAL A 95 -9.70 3.35 -10.63
CA VAL A 95 -9.34 4.78 -10.60
C VAL A 95 -7.89 4.99 -11.08
N PHE A 96 -6.96 4.16 -10.65
CA PHE A 96 -5.56 4.21 -11.07
C PHE A 96 -5.42 4.06 -12.60
N ILE A 97 -6.09 3.07 -13.19
CA ILE A 97 -6.05 2.82 -14.64
C ILE A 97 -6.54 4.06 -15.41
N PHE A 98 -7.67 4.65 -15.01
CA PHE A 98 -8.19 5.87 -15.64
C PHE A 98 -7.25 7.06 -15.47
N THR A 99 -6.61 7.16 -14.30
CA THR A 99 -5.67 8.25 -13.99
C THR A 99 -4.40 8.17 -14.83
N MET A 100 -3.94 6.98 -15.21
CA MET A 100 -2.73 6.80 -16.02
C MET A 100 -2.81 7.49 -17.40
N GLY A 101 -4.00 7.58 -17.98
CA GLY A 101 -4.24 8.30 -19.25
C GLY A 101 -4.27 9.82 -19.13
N GLN A 102 -4.31 10.38 -17.92
CA GLN A 102 -4.48 11.82 -17.68
C GLN A 102 -3.12 12.53 -17.53
N LYS A 103 -3.07 13.78 -17.97
CA LYS A 103 -1.90 14.70 -17.80
C LYS A 103 -2.16 15.67 -16.65
N GLY A 104 -1.08 16.10 -15.98
CA GLY A 104 -1.17 17.09 -14.89
C GLY A 104 -1.54 16.54 -13.52
N VAL A 105 -1.91 15.25 -13.42
CA VAL A 105 -2.36 14.59 -12.18
C VAL A 105 -1.25 13.76 -11.52
N GLY A 106 -0.01 14.25 -11.58
CA GLY A 106 1.15 13.51 -11.07
C GLY A 106 1.04 13.13 -9.59
N MET A 107 0.56 14.04 -8.75
CA MET A 107 0.38 13.79 -7.30
C MET A 107 -0.64 12.67 -7.05
N LEU A 108 -1.74 12.65 -7.79
CA LEU A 108 -2.74 11.60 -7.71
C LEU A 108 -2.17 10.23 -8.15
N LYS A 109 -1.33 10.20 -9.21
CA LYS A 109 -0.65 8.96 -9.64
C LYS A 109 0.29 8.42 -8.56
N TRP A 110 1.09 9.27 -7.93
CA TRP A 110 1.94 8.89 -6.80
C TRP A 110 1.10 8.37 -5.63
N GLY A 111 0.05 9.10 -5.25
CA GLY A 111 -0.85 8.72 -4.17
C GLY A 111 -1.49 7.35 -4.40
N LEU A 112 -2.07 7.12 -5.57
CA LEU A 112 -2.69 5.85 -5.94
C LEU A 112 -1.67 4.70 -5.99
N SER A 113 -0.44 4.95 -6.44
CA SER A 113 0.59 3.91 -6.48
C SER A 113 1.00 3.43 -5.09
N LEU A 114 1.22 4.36 -4.15
CA LEU A 114 1.51 4.02 -2.75
C LEU A 114 0.32 3.29 -2.11
N LEU A 115 -0.88 3.84 -2.26
CA LEU A 115 -2.11 3.27 -1.72
C LEU A 115 -2.33 1.85 -2.23
N LEU A 116 -2.20 1.63 -3.53
CA LEU A 116 -2.39 0.31 -4.15
C LEU A 116 -1.32 -0.69 -3.73
N GLY A 117 -0.06 -0.28 -3.61
CA GLY A 117 1.01 -1.16 -3.13
C GLY A 117 0.69 -1.74 -1.75
N GLY A 118 0.29 -0.88 -0.81
CA GLY A 118 -0.13 -1.29 0.54
C GLY A 118 -1.47 -2.06 0.54
N ALA A 119 -2.46 -1.59 -0.24
CA ALA A 119 -3.77 -2.24 -0.30
C ALA A 119 -3.69 -3.66 -0.87
N TYR A 120 -2.89 -3.88 -1.91
CA TYR A 120 -2.67 -5.23 -2.45
C TYR A 120 -2.00 -6.14 -1.43
N SER A 121 -0.99 -5.67 -0.69
CA SER A 121 -0.33 -6.46 0.35
C SER A 121 -1.31 -6.89 1.45
N ASN A 122 -2.08 -5.94 2.00
CA ASN A 122 -3.04 -6.23 3.05
C ASN A 122 -4.24 -7.06 2.56
N THR A 123 -4.65 -6.90 1.30
CA THR A 123 -5.71 -7.72 0.69
C THR A 123 -5.23 -9.14 0.42
N TYR A 124 -3.99 -9.30 -0.07
CA TYR A 124 -3.37 -10.61 -0.27
C TYR A 124 -3.31 -11.41 1.04
N ASP A 125 -2.84 -10.80 2.13
CA ASP A 125 -2.81 -11.45 3.45
C ASP A 125 -4.20 -11.94 3.87
N ARG A 126 -5.23 -11.09 3.72
CA ARG A 126 -6.61 -11.46 4.06
C ARG A 126 -7.17 -12.61 3.23
N LEU A 127 -6.75 -12.71 1.96
CA LEU A 127 -7.19 -13.79 1.06
C LEU A 127 -6.44 -15.09 1.30
N SER A 128 -5.14 -15.02 1.53
CA SER A 128 -4.27 -16.20 1.66
C SER A 128 -4.19 -16.74 3.09
N ARG A 129 -4.02 -15.84 4.08
CA ARG A 129 -3.81 -16.18 5.50
C ARG A 129 -5.06 -16.00 6.34
N HIS A 130 -6.07 -15.25 5.85
CA HIS A 130 -7.29 -14.86 6.56
C HIS A 130 -7.10 -13.79 7.66
N TYR A 131 -5.89 -13.27 7.82
CA TYR A 131 -5.52 -12.14 8.69
C TYR A 131 -4.44 -11.30 8.02
N VAL A 132 -4.16 -10.11 8.56
CA VAL A 132 -3.01 -9.29 8.15
C VAL A 132 -1.93 -9.44 9.20
N VAL A 133 -0.68 -9.54 8.75
CA VAL A 133 0.49 -9.56 9.64
C VAL A 133 0.89 -8.12 9.96
N ASP A 134 0.69 -7.72 11.21
CA ASP A 134 1.11 -6.42 11.74
C ASP A 134 2.34 -6.61 12.65
N TYR A 135 3.31 -5.67 12.58
CA TYR A 135 4.61 -5.92 13.24
C TYR A 135 5.31 -4.68 13.78
N VAL A 136 4.79 -3.46 13.58
CA VAL A 136 5.38 -2.21 14.09
C VAL A 136 4.47 -1.54 15.08
N SER A 137 4.94 -1.31 16.31
CA SER A 137 4.24 -0.50 17.32
C SER A 137 5.13 0.64 17.80
N PHE A 138 4.49 1.68 18.37
CA PHE A 138 5.21 2.86 18.87
C PHE A 138 5.10 2.95 20.38
N PRO A 139 6.22 3.22 21.10
CA PRO A 139 6.26 3.34 22.56
C PRO A 139 5.71 4.69 23.04
N VAL A 140 4.43 4.97 22.71
CA VAL A 140 3.77 6.22 23.11
C VAL A 140 3.18 6.11 24.51
N LYS A 141 3.04 7.26 25.22
CA LYS A 141 2.48 7.32 26.58
C LYS A 141 1.00 6.90 26.62
N ASN A 142 0.24 7.16 25.56
CA ASN A 142 -1.15 6.79 25.48
C ASN A 142 -1.28 5.26 25.35
N ARG A 143 -1.95 4.63 26.32
CA ARG A 143 -2.12 3.18 26.41
C ARG A 143 -2.87 2.59 25.21
N PHE A 144 -3.84 3.31 24.67
CA PHE A 144 -4.60 2.90 23.50
C PHE A 144 -3.71 2.86 22.26
N LEU A 145 -2.98 3.93 21.98
CA LEU A 145 -2.11 4.03 20.81
C LEU A 145 -0.92 3.07 20.87
N ARG A 146 -0.39 2.79 22.08
CA ARG A 146 0.71 1.85 22.29
C ARG A 146 0.35 0.41 21.92
N ASN A 147 -0.93 0.06 22.01
CA ASN A 147 -1.40 -1.29 21.70
C ASN A 147 -1.75 -1.47 20.22
N ILE A 148 -1.67 -0.41 19.44
CA ILE A 148 -1.89 -0.51 17.99
C ILE A 148 -0.60 -1.00 17.35
N ILE A 149 -0.71 -2.04 16.55
CA ILE A 149 0.37 -2.59 15.77
C ILE A 149 0.04 -2.35 14.30
N PHE A 150 1.01 -1.85 13.54
CA PHE A 150 0.91 -1.49 12.13
C PHE A 150 1.85 -2.35 11.29
N ASN A 151 1.71 -2.25 9.98
CA ASN A 151 2.69 -2.70 9.00
C ASN A 151 3.05 -1.56 8.03
N ILE A 152 4.06 -1.73 7.20
CA ILE A 152 4.47 -0.69 6.23
C ILE A 152 3.35 -0.42 5.21
N SER A 153 2.55 -1.42 4.86
CA SER A 153 1.40 -1.23 3.96
C SER A 153 0.41 -0.20 4.49
N ASP A 154 0.18 -0.14 5.81
CA ASP A 154 -0.73 0.84 6.43
C ASP A 154 -0.22 2.27 6.24
N PHE A 155 1.09 2.49 6.39
CA PHE A 155 1.70 3.80 6.12
C PHE A 155 1.64 4.16 4.64
N CYS A 156 1.87 3.20 3.75
CA CYS A 156 1.73 3.42 2.31
C CYS A 156 0.29 3.81 1.93
N ILE A 157 -0.72 3.14 2.51
CA ILE A 157 -2.13 3.47 2.30
C ILE A 157 -2.43 4.88 2.83
N LEU A 158 -1.99 5.20 4.05
CA LEU A 158 -2.25 6.50 4.67
C LEU A 158 -1.62 7.65 3.89
N VAL A 159 -0.32 7.57 3.58
CA VAL A 159 0.40 8.59 2.81
C VAL A 159 -0.17 8.68 1.39
N GLY A 160 -0.46 7.54 0.77
CA GLY A 160 -1.10 7.47 -0.55
C GLY A 160 -2.45 8.17 -0.58
N ALA A 161 -3.30 7.93 0.43
CA ALA A 161 -4.60 8.60 0.55
C ALA A 161 -4.46 10.12 0.73
N MET A 162 -3.52 10.57 1.58
CA MET A 162 -3.25 12.00 1.74
C MET A 162 -2.81 12.67 0.43
N LEU A 163 -1.92 12.01 -0.35
CA LEU A 163 -1.50 12.51 -1.65
C LEU A 163 -2.65 12.53 -2.67
N CYS A 164 -3.55 11.54 -2.62
CA CYS A 164 -4.74 11.55 -3.47
C CYS A 164 -5.63 12.76 -3.18
N VAL A 165 -5.92 13.02 -1.90
CA VAL A 165 -6.71 14.20 -1.49
C VAL A 165 -6.03 15.49 -1.93
N ALA A 166 -4.74 15.67 -1.64
CA ALA A 166 -3.99 16.87 -2.05
C ALA A 166 -3.86 17.01 -3.57
N GLY A 167 -3.98 15.92 -4.34
CA GLY A 167 -3.95 15.92 -5.80
C GLY A 167 -5.29 16.21 -6.48
N CYS A 168 -6.42 16.10 -5.75
CA CYS A 168 -7.75 16.39 -6.26
C CYS A 168 -8.07 17.90 -6.26
N ASP A 169 -7.34 18.70 -5.48
CA ASP A 169 -7.59 20.14 -5.32
C ASP A 169 -6.94 21.01 -6.42
N LYS A 170 -6.41 20.42 -7.49
CA LYS A 170 -5.74 21.09 -8.62
C LYS A 170 -6.41 20.74 -9.94
#